data_324e85e10befab1eab138adda08ce69d
#
_entry.id   324e85e10befab1eab138adda08ce69d
#
_cell.length_a   1.000
_cell.length_b   1.000
_cell.length_c   1.000
_cell.angle_alpha   90.00
_cell.angle_beta   90.00
_cell.angle_gamma   90.00
#
_symmetry.space_group_name_H-M   'P 1'
#
loop_
_entity.id
_entity.type
_entity.pdbx_description
1 polymer ?
#
loop_
_entity_poly.entity_id
_entity_poly.type
_entity_poly.pdbx_seq_one_letter_code
_entity_poly.pdbx_strand_id
1 'polypeptide(L)'
;MDHSVHNKKVSFIWSIADDCLRDVYVRGKYRDVILPMVVLRRLDTLLEPTKKAVLAEVKFQKEEMEATELDDGPITQETGYPFYNVSKWTLTSLKDTATNNRQILLANFEEYLNGFSENVKEIIDRFELKNKIQHMANKDVLLDVLEKLVSPYINLTPQDRIDPEGNKLPAYRT
;
A
#
# COMPACT_ATOMS: atom_id res chain seq x y z
N MET A 1 10.88 -27.41 -9.13
CA MET A 1 10.14 -26.16 -8.83
C MET A 1 11.13 -25.02 -8.75
N ASP A 2 11.05 -24.10 -9.67
CA ASP A 2 11.95 -22.94 -9.66
C ASP A 2 11.35 -21.84 -8.77
N HIS A 3 11.93 -21.67 -7.58
CA HIS A 3 11.54 -20.62 -6.64
C HIS A 3 12.42 -19.37 -6.73
N SER A 4 13.25 -19.27 -7.79
CA SER A 4 14.26 -18.20 -7.89
C SER A 4 13.63 -16.79 -7.85
N VAL A 5 12.52 -16.56 -8.56
CA VAL A 5 11.83 -15.26 -8.58
C VAL A 5 11.22 -14.96 -7.21
N HIS A 6 10.55 -15.94 -6.59
CA HIS A 6 9.98 -15.81 -5.26
C HIS A 6 11.06 -15.52 -4.22
N ASN A 7 12.16 -16.26 -4.24
CA ASN A 7 13.28 -16.07 -3.32
C ASN A 7 13.93 -14.70 -3.48
N LYS A 8 14.04 -14.19 -4.72
CA LYS A 8 14.55 -12.85 -4.98
C LYS A 8 13.65 -11.77 -4.37
N LYS A 9 12.33 -11.91 -4.50
CA LYS A 9 11.36 -10.98 -3.88
C LYS A 9 11.45 -11.01 -2.35
N VAL A 10 11.51 -12.19 -1.76
CA VAL A 10 11.66 -12.36 -0.31
C VAL A 10 12.99 -11.76 0.17
N SER A 11 14.07 -12.03 -0.51
CA SER A 11 15.40 -11.48 -0.17
C SER A 11 15.42 -9.96 -0.29
N PHE A 12 14.76 -9.40 -1.30
CA PHE A 12 14.69 -7.96 -1.47
C PHE A 12 13.86 -7.30 -0.36
N ILE A 13 12.73 -7.92 0.04
CA ILE A 13 11.91 -7.44 1.16
C ILE A 13 12.74 -7.39 2.45
N TRP A 14 13.50 -8.43 2.75
CA TRP A 14 14.38 -8.44 3.92
C TRP A 14 15.53 -7.45 3.81
N SER A 15 16.04 -7.19 2.60
CA SER A 15 17.06 -6.16 2.39
C SER A 15 16.53 -4.75 2.69
N ILE A 16 15.26 -4.48 2.41
CA ILE A 16 14.62 -3.22 2.80
C ILE A 16 14.68 -3.05 4.32
N ALA A 17 14.32 -4.10 5.06
CA ALA A 17 14.36 -4.08 6.52
C ALA A 17 15.78 -3.83 7.03
N ASP A 18 16.77 -4.57 6.52
CA ASP A 18 18.16 -4.40 6.94
C ASP A 18 18.72 -3.01 6.60
N ASP A 19 18.42 -2.48 5.42
CA ASP A 19 18.96 -1.20 4.97
C ASP A 19 18.28 0.00 5.63
N CYS A 20 16.96 -0.06 5.84
CA CYS A 20 16.18 1.08 6.29
C CYS A 20 15.90 1.07 7.80
N LEU A 21 15.81 -0.10 8.43
CA LEU A 21 15.36 -0.23 9.81
C LEU A 21 16.46 -0.51 10.82
N ARG A 22 17.71 -0.64 10.36
CA ARG A 22 18.85 -1.03 11.21
C ARG A 22 18.99 -0.23 12.50
N ASP A 23 18.87 1.09 12.41
CA ASP A 23 19.06 1.99 13.56
C ASP A 23 17.74 2.50 14.14
N VAL A 24 16.62 2.00 13.65
CA VAL A 24 15.26 2.45 14.01
C VAL A 24 14.54 1.42 14.87
N TYR A 25 14.73 0.15 14.55
CA TYR A 25 14.12 -0.99 15.25
C TYR A 25 15.18 -2.04 15.54
N VAL A 26 15.00 -2.79 16.63
CA VAL A 26 15.79 -4.00 16.88
C VAL A 26 15.44 -5.07 15.83
N ARG A 27 16.41 -5.88 15.45
CA ARG A 27 16.27 -6.85 14.35
C ARG A 27 15.06 -7.79 14.52
N GLY A 28 14.75 -8.19 15.75
CA GLY A 28 13.58 -9.03 16.05
C GLY A 28 12.23 -8.36 15.78
N LYS A 29 12.20 -7.04 15.56
CA LYS A 29 10.99 -6.27 15.26
C LYS A 29 10.82 -5.95 13.76
N TYR A 30 11.80 -6.25 12.92
CA TYR A 30 11.75 -5.94 11.49
C TYR A 30 10.50 -6.52 10.82
N ARG A 31 10.19 -7.77 11.14
CA ARG A 31 9.03 -8.47 10.60
C ARG A 31 7.73 -7.73 10.89
N ASP A 32 7.55 -7.27 12.12
CA ASP A 32 6.33 -6.59 12.57
C ASP A 32 6.11 -5.25 11.86
N VAL A 33 7.16 -4.66 11.30
CA VAL A 33 7.11 -3.40 10.56
C VAL A 33 6.97 -3.65 9.07
N ILE A 34 7.81 -4.56 8.52
CA ILE A 34 7.90 -4.71 7.07
C ILE A 34 6.72 -5.48 6.46
N LEU A 35 6.18 -6.49 7.17
CA LEU A 35 5.07 -7.28 6.63
C LEU A 35 3.81 -6.44 6.41
N PRO A 36 3.36 -5.59 7.36
CA PRO A 36 2.24 -4.70 7.10
C PRO A 36 2.48 -3.74 5.94
N MET A 37 3.71 -3.27 5.77
CA MET A 37 4.06 -2.39 4.65
C MET A 37 3.98 -3.11 3.31
N VAL A 38 4.39 -4.37 3.24
CA VAL A 38 4.27 -5.20 2.04
C VAL A 38 2.81 -5.49 1.71
N VAL A 39 1.99 -5.80 2.71
CA VAL A 39 0.54 -5.97 2.53
C VAL A 39 -0.08 -4.69 1.99
N LEU A 40 0.30 -3.54 2.54
CA LEU A 40 -0.17 -2.23 2.07
C LEU A 40 0.19 -2.01 0.60
N ARG A 41 1.42 -2.33 0.20
CA ARG A 41 1.85 -2.25 -1.20
C ARG A 41 1.01 -3.13 -2.11
N ARG A 42 0.69 -4.35 -1.67
CA ARG A 42 -0.16 -5.27 -2.43
C ARG A 42 -1.56 -4.69 -2.63
N LEU A 43 -2.18 -4.18 -1.58
CA LEU A 43 -3.50 -3.54 -1.66
C LEU A 43 -3.46 -2.34 -2.61
N ASP A 44 -2.42 -1.52 -2.52
CA ASP A 44 -2.24 -0.35 -3.37
C ASP A 44 -2.16 -0.75 -4.86
N THR A 45 -1.39 -1.78 -5.20
CA THR A 45 -1.28 -2.24 -6.59
C THR A 45 -2.56 -2.83 -7.13
N LEU A 46 -3.36 -3.47 -6.29
CA LEU A 46 -4.68 -3.99 -6.69
C LEU A 46 -5.68 -2.87 -6.95
N LEU A 47 -5.60 -1.77 -6.20
CA LEU A 47 -6.56 -0.67 -6.28
C LEU A 47 -6.16 0.42 -7.30
N GLU A 48 -4.89 0.51 -7.66
CA GLU A 48 -4.39 1.56 -8.56
C GLU A 48 -5.12 1.61 -9.92
N PRO A 49 -5.38 0.49 -10.62
CA PRO A 49 -6.05 0.55 -11.93
C PRO A 49 -7.46 1.16 -11.91
N THR A 50 -8.16 1.10 -10.78
CA THR A 50 -9.54 1.59 -10.64
C THR A 50 -9.63 2.89 -9.84
N LYS A 51 -8.49 3.49 -9.49
CA LYS A 51 -8.45 4.68 -8.64
C LYS A 51 -9.30 5.83 -9.17
N LYS A 52 -9.20 6.12 -10.46
CA LYS A 52 -9.99 7.19 -11.09
C LYS A 52 -11.49 6.91 -11.01
N ALA A 53 -11.91 5.67 -11.26
CA ALA A 53 -13.32 5.28 -11.19
C ALA A 53 -13.85 5.40 -9.76
N VAL A 54 -13.08 5.01 -8.76
CA VAL A 54 -13.43 5.15 -7.34
C VAL A 54 -13.60 6.62 -6.97
N LEU A 55 -12.66 7.48 -7.35
CA LEU A 55 -12.73 8.90 -7.05
C LEU A 55 -13.93 9.58 -7.74
N ALA A 56 -14.26 9.16 -8.97
CA ALA A 56 -15.44 9.64 -9.68
C ALA A 56 -16.74 9.23 -8.97
N GLU A 57 -16.83 8.00 -8.49
CA GLU A 57 -17.99 7.51 -7.74
C GLU A 57 -18.15 8.24 -6.40
N VAL A 58 -17.05 8.47 -5.69
CA VAL A 58 -17.07 9.24 -4.44
C VAL A 58 -17.58 10.66 -4.69
N LYS A 59 -17.08 11.31 -5.73
CA LYS A 59 -17.52 12.65 -6.13
C LYS A 59 -19.00 12.66 -6.48
N PHE A 60 -19.48 11.68 -7.23
CA PHE A 60 -20.89 11.53 -7.59
C PHE A 60 -21.78 11.41 -6.35
N GLN A 61 -21.41 10.57 -5.39
CA GLN A 61 -22.18 10.40 -4.16
C GLN A 61 -22.22 11.68 -3.34
N LYS A 62 -21.13 12.41 -3.25
CA LYS A 62 -21.05 13.65 -2.46
C LYS A 62 -21.77 14.82 -3.12
N GLU A 63 -21.59 15.01 -4.41
CA GLU A 63 -22.08 16.20 -5.14
C GLU A 63 -23.49 16.00 -5.71
N GLU A 64 -23.77 14.86 -6.32
CA GLU A 64 -25.04 14.61 -7.00
C GLU A 64 -26.10 13.99 -6.09
N MET A 65 -25.67 13.11 -5.16
CA MET A 65 -26.58 12.45 -4.21
C MET A 65 -26.61 13.15 -2.85
N GLU A 66 -25.77 14.15 -2.63
CA GLU A 66 -25.64 14.88 -1.36
C GLU A 66 -25.45 13.93 -0.17
N ALA A 67 -24.74 12.81 -0.39
CA ALA A 67 -24.53 11.79 0.63
C ALA A 67 -23.65 12.32 1.77
N THR A 68 -24.09 12.14 2.99
CA THR A 68 -23.29 12.42 4.20
C THR A 68 -22.35 11.29 4.53
N GLU A 69 -22.72 10.06 4.16
CA GLU A 69 -21.92 8.85 4.28
C GLU A 69 -21.79 8.18 2.91
N LEU A 70 -20.62 7.60 2.64
CA LEU A 70 -20.38 6.90 1.39
C LEU A 70 -21.07 5.53 1.40
N ASP A 71 -21.67 5.16 0.28
CA ASP A 71 -22.21 3.83 0.06
C ASP A 71 -21.10 2.92 -0.49
N ASP A 72 -20.77 1.87 0.24
CA ASP A 72 -19.72 0.92 -0.11
C ASP A 72 -20.02 0.12 -1.38
N GLY A 73 -21.29 -0.19 -1.63
CA GLY A 73 -21.70 -1.06 -2.74
C GLY A 73 -21.19 -0.60 -4.10
N PRO A 74 -21.53 0.62 -4.55
CA PRO A 74 -21.04 1.14 -5.82
C PRO A 74 -19.52 1.27 -5.88
N ILE A 75 -18.86 1.61 -4.76
CA ILE A 75 -17.40 1.76 -4.72
C ILE A 75 -16.72 0.40 -4.86
N THR A 76 -17.19 -0.62 -4.15
CA THR A 76 -16.64 -1.98 -4.27
C THR A 76 -16.91 -2.58 -5.65
N GLN A 77 -18.01 -2.20 -6.28
CA GLN A 77 -18.30 -2.61 -7.66
C GLN A 77 -17.27 -2.04 -8.63
N GLU A 78 -16.84 -0.78 -8.44
CA GLU A 78 -15.79 -0.17 -9.25
C GLU A 78 -14.42 -0.84 -9.06
N THR A 79 -14.06 -1.22 -7.83
CA THR A 79 -12.78 -1.88 -7.57
C THR A 79 -12.78 -3.36 -7.96
N GLY A 80 -13.93 -4.03 -7.90
CA GLY A 80 -14.02 -5.48 -8.05
C GLY A 80 -13.52 -6.25 -6.83
N TYR A 81 -13.26 -5.58 -5.71
CA TYR A 81 -12.78 -6.16 -4.45
C TYR A 81 -13.69 -5.74 -3.31
N PRO A 82 -13.70 -6.48 -2.18
CA PRO A 82 -14.48 -6.10 -1.00
C PRO A 82 -13.85 -4.95 -0.19
N PHE A 83 -12.88 -4.24 -0.76
CA PHE A 83 -12.18 -3.12 -0.14
C PHE A 83 -11.89 -2.04 -1.17
N TYR A 84 -11.59 -0.84 -0.69
CA TYR A 84 -11.29 0.32 -1.52
C TYR A 84 -10.47 1.36 -0.77
N ASN A 85 -9.99 2.37 -1.50
CA ASN A 85 -9.38 3.57 -0.92
C ASN A 85 -9.93 4.80 -1.64
N VAL A 86 -10.51 5.72 -0.88
CA VAL A 86 -11.16 6.92 -1.43
C VAL A 86 -10.26 8.16 -1.41
N SER A 87 -9.03 8.04 -0.91
CA SER A 87 -8.07 9.14 -0.97
C SER A 87 -7.56 9.37 -2.39
N LYS A 88 -7.04 10.55 -2.64
CA LYS A 88 -6.37 10.85 -3.91
C LYS A 88 -5.00 10.18 -4.05
N TRP A 89 -4.49 9.60 -2.96
CA TRP A 89 -3.12 9.10 -2.88
C TRP A 89 -2.99 7.65 -3.30
N THR A 90 -1.84 7.34 -3.91
CA THR A 90 -1.28 6.00 -4.04
C THR A 90 0.10 6.01 -3.38
N LEU A 91 0.70 4.85 -3.13
CA LEU A 91 2.06 4.82 -2.57
C LEU A 91 3.06 5.49 -3.52
N THR A 92 2.90 5.29 -4.82
CA THR A 92 3.74 5.95 -5.83
C THR A 92 3.59 7.48 -5.79
N SER A 93 2.37 7.99 -5.72
CA SER A 93 2.13 9.43 -5.66
C SER A 93 2.62 10.05 -4.35
N LEU A 94 2.53 9.33 -3.24
CA LEU A 94 3.13 9.74 -1.97
C LEU A 94 4.64 9.93 -2.10
N LYS A 95 5.31 8.97 -2.74
CA LYS A 95 6.74 9.05 -3.00
C LYS A 95 7.08 10.21 -3.94
N ASP A 96 6.36 10.31 -5.07
CA ASP A 96 6.68 11.29 -6.10
C ASP A 96 6.45 12.74 -5.65
N THR A 97 5.49 12.96 -4.75
CA THR A 97 5.20 14.29 -4.19
C THR A 97 5.93 14.58 -2.90
N ALA A 98 6.65 13.59 -2.35
CA ALA A 98 7.43 13.80 -1.14
C ALA A 98 8.53 14.84 -1.41
N THR A 99 8.53 15.87 -0.59
CA THR A 99 9.63 16.82 -0.51
C THR A 99 10.50 16.42 0.69
N ASN A 100 11.62 17.09 0.92
CA ASN A 100 12.46 16.82 2.09
C ASN A 100 11.78 17.22 3.42
N ASN A 101 10.46 17.32 3.42
CA ASN A 101 9.65 17.64 4.59
C ASN A 101 8.92 16.39 5.07
N ARG A 102 9.45 15.77 6.12
CA ARG A 102 8.85 14.56 6.72
C ARG A 102 7.44 14.76 7.28
N GLN A 103 7.12 15.96 7.72
CA GLN A 103 5.79 16.27 8.28
C GLN A 103 4.73 16.27 7.19
N ILE A 104 5.04 16.80 6.01
CA ILE A 104 4.15 16.77 4.85
C ILE A 104 3.95 15.33 4.38
N LEU A 105 5.01 14.55 4.26
CA LEU A 105 4.92 13.15 3.88
C LEU A 105 4.05 12.37 4.87
N LEU A 106 4.27 12.56 6.17
CA LEU A 106 3.49 11.89 7.21
C LEU A 106 2.01 12.26 7.12
N ALA A 107 1.68 13.54 6.97
CA ALA A 107 0.29 13.99 6.86
C ALA A 107 -0.40 13.39 5.63
N ASN A 108 0.27 13.37 4.49
CA ASN A 108 -0.26 12.78 3.26
C ASN A 108 -0.44 11.26 3.39
N PHE A 109 0.49 10.60 4.05
CA PHE A 109 0.41 9.15 4.30
C PHE A 109 -0.76 8.81 5.24
N GLU A 110 -0.99 9.61 6.26
CA GLU A 110 -2.13 9.44 7.17
C GLU A 110 -3.46 9.65 6.43
N GLU A 111 -3.55 10.63 5.54
CA GLU A 111 -4.72 10.83 4.68
C GLU A 111 -4.97 9.60 3.79
N TYR A 112 -3.91 9.04 3.22
CA TYR A 112 -3.99 7.80 2.45
C TYR A 112 -4.56 6.64 3.27
N LEU A 113 -4.03 6.41 4.47
CA LEU A 113 -4.50 5.34 5.35
C LEU A 113 -5.96 5.54 5.77
N ASN A 114 -6.36 6.77 6.03
CA ASN A 114 -7.73 7.11 6.43
C ASN A 114 -8.73 6.94 5.27
N GLY A 115 -8.26 6.88 4.04
CA GLY A 115 -9.09 6.67 2.85
C GLY A 115 -9.49 5.22 2.61
N PHE A 116 -8.90 4.26 3.30
CA PHE A 116 -9.27 2.86 3.16
C PHE A 116 -10.66 2.56 3.72
N SER A 117 -11.30 1.52 3.18
CA SER A 117 -12.54 0.97 3.70
C SER A 117 -12.37 0.46 5.14
N GLU A 118 -13.48 0.37 5.88
CA GLU A 118 -13.44 0.02 7.30
C GLU A 118 -12.75 -1.31 7.60
N ASN A 119 -12.97 -2.32 6.75
CA ASN A 119 -12.32 -3.62 6.91
C ASN A 119 -10.79 -3.54 6.84
N VAL A 120 -10.24 -2.69 5.96
CA VAL A 120 -8.81 -2.46 5.87
C VAL A 120 -8.32 -1.60 7.05
N LYS A 121 -9.10 -0.60 7.47
CA LYS A 121 -8.75 0.22 8.65
C LYS A 121 -8.62 -0.63 9.91
N GLU A 122 -9.46 -1.64 10.08
CA GLU A 122 -9.33 -2.58 11.19
C GLU A 122 -8.00 -3.32 11.18
N ILE A 123 -7.54 -3.74 10.00
CA ILE A 123 -6.23 -4.39 9.84
C ILE A 123 -5.11 -3.40 10.16
N ILE A 124 -5.20 -2.17 9.66
CA ILE A 124 -4.23 -1.10 9.94
C ILE A 124 -4.10 -0.88 11.45
N ASP A 125 -5.23 -0.83 12.15
CA ASP A 125 -5.25 -0.62 13.60
C ASP A 125 -4.67 -1.82 14.37
N ARG A 126 -4.96 -3.04 13.94
CA ARG A 126 -4.41 -4.26 14.57
C ARG A 126 -2.89 -4.33 14.50
N PHE A 127 -2.32 -3.90 13.37
CA PHE A 127 -0.87 -3.87 13.20
C PHE A 127 -0.22 -2.61 13.77
N GLU A 128 -1.01 -1.69 14.32
CA GLU A 128 -0.52 -0.39 14.81
C GLU A 128 0.29 0.34 13.73
N LEU A 129 -0.17 0.26 12.48
CA LEU A 129 0.58 0.73 11.33
C LEU A 129 0.81 2.25 11.38
N LYS A 130 -0.18 3.01 11.85
CA LYS A 130 -0.05 4.48 11.98
C LYS A 130 1.10 4.86 12.91
N ASN A 131 1.24 4.17 14.04
CA ASN A 131 2.33 4.40 14.98
C ASN A 131 3.69 4.05 14.37
N LYS A 132 3.75 2.97 13.62
CA LYS A 132 4.98 2.54 12.93
C LYS A 132 5.40 3.54 11.87
N ILE A 133 4.45 4.03 11.08
CA ILE A 133 4.70 5.05 10.06
C ILE A 133 5.17 6.36 10.70
N GLN A 134 4.54 6.79 11.78
CA GLN A 134 4.96 7.96 12.52
C GLN A 134 6.37 7.81 13.07
N HIS A 135 6.69 6.65 13.63
CA HIS A 135 8.04 6.39 14.15
C HIS A 135 9.09 6.42 13.04
N MET A 136 8.81 5.80 11.89
CA MET A 136 9.70 5.84 10.73
C MET A 136 9.88 7.27 10.20
N ALA A 137 8.82 8.08 10.19
CA ALA A 137 8.90 9.48 9.79
C ALA A 137 9.79 10.28 10.74
N ASN A 138 9.63 10.08 12.05
CA ASN A 138 10.43 10.75 13.07
C ASN A 138 11.92 10.38 12.99
N LYS A 139 12.23 9.20 12.48
CA LYS A 139 13.62 8.74 12.28
C LYS A 139 14.14 8.97 10.86
N ASP A 140 13.39 9.70 10.03
CA ASP A 140 13.75 10.05 8.64
C ASP A 140 13.97 8.84 7.72
N VAL A 141 13.33 7.70 8.00
CA VAL A 141 13.46 6.49 7.17
C VAL A 141 12.20 6.14 6.38
N LEU A 142 11.08 6.84 6.62
CA LEU A 142 9.81 6.53 5.95
C LEU A 142 9.92 6.66 4.43
N LEU A 143 10.53 7.73 3.94
CA LEU A 143 10.70 7.94 2.50
C LEU A 143 11.57 6.84 1.88
N ASP A 144 12.64 6.44 2.55
CA ASP A 144 13.54 5.37 2.07
C ASP A 144 12.80 4.04 1.96
N VAL A 145 11.98 3.70 2.95
CA VAL A 145 11.14 2.49 2.92
C VAL A 145 10.14 2.57 1.76
N LEU A 146 9.48 3.72 1.62
CA LEU A 146 8.48 3.95 0.58
C LEU A 146 9.09 3.85 -0.83
N GLU A 147 10.24 4.46 -1.07
CA GLU A 147 10.96 4.38 -2.34
C GLU A 147 11.27 2.93 -2.72
N LYS A 148 11.70 2.13 -1.76
CA LYS A 148 12.01 0.72 -2.00
C LYS A 148 10.76 -0.13 -2.24
N LEU A 149 9.67 0.14 -1.51
CA LEU A 149 8.40 -0.57 -1.71
C LEU A 149 7.79 -0.35 -3.09
N VAL A 150 7.90 0.86 -3.64
CA VAL A 150 7.37 1.17 -4.98
C VAL A 150 8.38 0.91 -6.09
N SER A 151 9.55 0.36 -5.75
CA SER A 151 10.58 -0.02 -6.70
C SER A 151 10.07 -1.07 -7.69
N PRO A 152 10.49 -1.01 -8.98
CA PRO A 152 10.15 -2.04 -9.97
C PRO A 152 10.61 -3.46 -9.57
N TYR A 153 11.57 -3.59 -8.67
CA TYR A 153 12.05 -4.90 -8.16
C TYR A 153 11.03 -5.60 -7.29
N ILE A 154 10.13 -4.85 -6.63
CA ILE A 154 8.97 -5.41 -5.93
C ILE A 154 7.71 -4.94 -6.67
N ASN A 155 7.39 -5.64 -7.72
CA ASN A 155 6.13 -5.41 -8.41
C ASN A 155 5.12 -6.45 -7.91
N LEU A 156 4.26 -6.05 -6.97
CA LEU A 156 3.22 -6.89 -6.39
C LEU A 156 1.88 -6.71 -7.13
N THR A 157 1.95 -6.42 -8.42
CA THR A 157 0.76 -6.30 -9.28
C THR A 157 0.14 -7.67 -9.56
N PRO A 158 -1.13 -7.73 -9.98
CA PRO A 158 -1.75 -9.00 -10.40
C PRO A 158 -0.98 -9.70 -11.52
N GLN A 159 -0.23 -8.95 -12.34
CA GLN A 159 0.58 -9.49 -13.44
C GLN A 159 1.85 -10.21 -12.96
N ASP A 160 2.21 -10.06 -11.70
CA ASP A 160 3.39 -10.74 -11.12
C ASP A 160 3.15 -12.21 -10.77
N ARG A 161 1.99 -12.74 -11.09
CA ARG A 161 1.74 -14.16 -10.89
C ARG A 161 2.51 -14.96 -11.91
N ILE A 162 3.38 -15.80 -11.40
CA ILE A 162 4.21 -16.69 -12.18
C ILE A 162 3.95 -18.11 -11.69
N ASP A 163 3.73 -19.04 -12.61
CA ASP A 163 3.61 -20.46 -12.25
C ASP A 163 4.98 -21.05 -11.85
N PRO A 164 5.01 -22.26 -11.32
CA PRO A 164 6.27 -22.90 -10.94
C PRO A 164 7.25 -23.08 -12.10
N GLU A 165 6.76 -23.08 -13.32
CA GLU A 165 7.57 -23.20 -14.54
C GLU A 165 8.10 -21.85 -15.05
N GLY A 166 7.74 -20.74 -14.39
CA GLY A 166 8.22 -19.41 -14.75
C GLY A 166 7.35 -18.67 -15.77
N ASN A 167 6.18 -19.20 -16.12
CA ASN A 167 5.25 -18.54 -17.05
C ASN A 167 4.37 -17.54 -16.31
N LYS A 168 4.05 -16.44 -16.97
CA LYS A 168 3.11 -15.47 -16.38
C LYS A 168 1.71 -16.06 -16.35
N LEU A 169 1.15 -16.17 -15.17
CA LEU A 169 -0.23 -16.55 -14.99
C LEU A 169 -1.15 -15.36 -15.34
N PRO A 170 -2.35 -15.63 -15.86
CA PRO A 170 -3.30 -14.56 -16.10
C PRO A 170 -3.65 -13.86 -14.78
N ALA A 171 -3.90 -12.56 -14.86
CA ALA A 171 -4.38 -11.79 -13.72
C ALA A 171 -5.66 -12.43 -13.17
N TYR A 172 -5.84 -12.38 -11.85
CA TYR A 172 -7.10 -12.84 -11.28
C TYR A 172 -8.25 -12.06 -11.90
N ARG A 173 -9.16 -12.79 -12.52
CA ARG A 173 -10.48 -12.21 -12.80
C ARG A 173 -11.29 -12.31 -11.51
N THR A 174 -11.66 -11.19 -11.00
CA THR A 174 -12.63 -11.07 -9.94
C THR A 174 -14.02 -11.24 -10.51
#